data_e16ceef8212a1ad70d9c837dc14757b0
#
_entry.id   e16ceef8212a1ad70d9c837dc14757b0
#
_cell.length_a   1.000
_cell.length_b   1.000
_cell.length_c   1.000
_cell.angle_alpha   90.00
_cell.angle_beta   90.00
_cell.angle_gamma   90.00
#
_symmetry.space_group_name_H-M   'P 1'
#
loop_
_entity.id
_entity.type
_entity.pdbx_description
1 polymer ?
#
loop_
_entity_poly.entity_id
_entity_poly.type
_entity_poly.pdbx_seq_one_letter_code
_entity_poly.pdbx_strand_id
1 'polypeptide(L)'
;MKKLEICVPATTANLGPGFDCLGLALDIFNVAVVSWREGVRLTPDQLYEWAKKQPFEQQAIAAAYSYYASQQTVDLPLIDIDFTCDIPIARGLGSSATCAIAGLMAGQYIHQGSCDKEELLKLTTDLEGHPDNAAPAILGGLVLSAGNETGPVTVNLPCHENIHTFLMIPDFELSTGEARAVLPEFIPHREAVKQLAAFGFLLQGLARGSHDLLRQGNLDFLHEPYRRQLLPEYDTIKKRLLDCGCSVVSLSGAGPTILGLFAGSADEADQLAPLIVRELPSGWELKRVQINHSGLRQFCF
;
A
#
# COMPACT_ATOMS: atom_id res chain seq x y z
N MET A 1 -23.90 -0.97 -22.85
CA MET A 1 -22.78 -0.39 -22.12
C MET A 1 -22.29 -1.50 -21.19
N LYS A 2 -21.02 -1.88 -21.26
CA LYS A 2 -20.41 -2.87 -20.37
C LYS A 2 -19.85 -2.15 -19.14
N LYS A 3 -19.80 -2.83 -18.01
CA LYS A 3 -19.30 -2.26 -16.75
C LYS A 3 -18.40 -3.25 -16.03
N LEU A 4 -17.35 -2.74 -15.42
CA LEU A 4 -16.42 -3.47 -14.57
C LEU A 4 -16.24 -2.67 -13.28
N GLU A 5 -16.56 -3.26 -12.15
CA GLU A 5 -16.25 -2.72 -10.82
C GLU A 5 -14.96 -3.34 -10.33
N ILE A 6 -14.05 -2.51 -9.89
CA ILE A 6 -12.70 -2.87 -9.43
C ILE A 6 -12.54 -2.33 -8.01
N CYS A 7 -12.44 -3.22 -7.03
CA CYS A 7 -12.23 -2.87 -5.62
C CYS A 7 -10.79 -3.21 -5.25
N VAL A 8 -9.98 -2.19 -4.97
CA VAL A 8 -8.56 -2.35 -4.63
C VAL A 8 -8.33 -1.96 -3.17
N PRO A 9 -7.80 -2.87 -2.33
CA PRO A 9 -7.57 -2.56 -0.92
C PRO A 9 -6.39 -1.62 -0.72
N ALA A 10 -6.44 -0.83 0.36
CA ALA A 10 -5.31 -0.09 0.88
C ALA A 10 -4.18 -1.03 1.30
N THR A 11 -2.99 -0.48 1.40
CA THR A 11 -1.81 -1.21 1.85
C THR A 11 -0.99 -0.37 2.82
N THR A 12 -0.31 -1.04 3.74
CA THR A 12 0.78 -0.48 4.50
C THR A 12 2.07 -1.21 4.13
N ALA A 13 3.08 -0.48 3.70
CA ALA A 13 4.36 -1.02 3.27
C ALA A 13 5.45 -0.79 4.32
N ASN A 14 6.55 -1.50 4.19
CA ASN A 14 7.73 -1.46 5.04
C ASN A 14 7.55 -2.14 6.43
N LEU A 15 6.53 -1.84 7.17
CA LEU A 15 6.27 -2.35 8.53
C LEU A 15 7.52 -2.22 9.46
N GLY A 16 8.26 -1.14 9.32
CA GLY A 16 9.57 -0.93 9.93
C GLY A 16 10.70 -1.58 9.11
N PRO A 17 11.30 -2.69 9.55
CA PRO A 17 12.52 -3.22 8.91
C PRO A 17 12.34 -3.90 7.54
N GLY A 18 11.13 -3.95 6.99
CA GLY A 18 10.86 -4.54 5.67
C GLY A 18 10.87 -3.53 4.52
N PHE A 19 11.75 -2.56 4.55
CA PHE A 19 11.84 -1.47 3.59
C PHE A 19 11.88 -1.96 2.14
N ASP A 20 10.97 -1.42 1.30
CA ASP A 20 10.78 -1.70 -0.13
C ASP A 20 10.53 -3.19 -0.48
N CYS A 21 10.25 -4.05 0.53
CA CYS A 21 10.02 -5.48 0.28
C CYS A 21 8.83 -6.09 1.03
N LEU A 22 8.33 -5.48 2.10
CA LEU A 22 7.23 -6.04 2.88
C LEU A 22 6.01 -5.14 2.82
N GLY A 23 4.85 -5.73 2.53
CA GLY A 23 3.58 -5.02 2.52
C GLY A 23 2.43 -5.85 3.08
N LEU A 24 1.43 -5.15 3.59
CA LEU A 24 0.24 -5.74 4.21
C LEU A 24 -1.01 -5.06 3.64
N ALA A 25 -1.96 -5.85 3.14
CA ALA A 25 -3.24 -5.34 2.67
C ALA A 25 -4.21 -5.07 3.82
N LEU A 26 -4.96 -3.98 3.70
CA LEU A 26 -5.87 -3.46 4.72
C LEU A 26 -7.30 -3.36 4.17
N ASP A 27 -8.30 -3.55 5.04
CA ASP A 27 -9.72 -3.59 4.65
C ASP A 27 -10.33 -2.17 4.54
N ILE A 28 -9.68 -1.31 3.77
CA ILE A 28 -10.15 -0.02 3.27
C ILE A 28 -9.98 -0.07 1.76
N PHE A 29 -10.96 0.41 0.97
CA PHE A 29 -10.94 0.22 -0.47
C PHE A 29 -11.05 1.52 -1.24
N ASN A 30 -10.36 1.58 -2.37
CA ASN A 30 -10.74 2.41 -3.49
C ASN A 30 -11.57 1.58 -4.46
N VAL A 31 -12.66 2.15 -4.95
CA VAL A 31 -13.57 1.48 -5.89
C VAL A 31 -13.65 2.28 -7.18
N ALA A 32 -13.30 1.64 -8.30
CA ALA A 32 -13.44 2.21 -9.63
C ALA A 32 -14.50 1.43 -10.41
N VAL A 33 -15.56 2.11 -10.85
CA VAL A 33 -16.53 1.56 -11.79
C VAL A 33 -16.19 2.09 -13.18
N VAL A 34 -15.63 1.22 -14.01
CA VAL A 34 -15.25 1.54 -15.38
C VAL A 34 -16.36 1.08 -16.31
N SER A 35 -16.84 1.98 -17.17
CA SER A 35 -17.83 1.65 -18.17
C SER A 35 -17.37 2.03 -19.59
N TRP A 36 -17.73 1.19 -20.57
CA TRP A 36 -17.34 1.39 -21.96
C TRP A 36 -18.40 0.91 -22.95
N ARG A 37 -18.28 1.33 -24.19
CA ARG A 37 -19.06 0.87 -25.32
C ARG A 37 -18.13 0.28 -26.37
N GLU A 38 -18.56 -0.79 -26.98
CA GLU A 38 -17.88 -1.28 -28.20
C GLU A 38 -18.05 -0.24 -29.33
N GLY A 39 -17.02 -0.09 -30.13
CA GLY A 39 -17.03 0.87 -31.24
C GLY A 39 -15.65 1.42 -31.53
N VAL A 40 -15.55 2.76 -31.56
CA VAL A 40 -14.29 3.45 -31.86
C VAL A 40 -13.26 3.13 -30.79
N ARG A 41 -12.09 2.68 -31.21
CA ARG A 41 -10.93 2.47 -30.37
C ARG A 41 -9.88 3.52 -30.67
N LEU A 42 -9.18 3.94 -29.64
CA LEU A 42 -8.13 4.97 -29.70
C LEU A 42 -6.77 4.29 -29.60
N THR A 43 -5.81 4.84 -30.34
CA THR A 43 -4.41 4.44 -30.23
C THR A 43 -3.86 4.80 -28.84
N PRO A 44 -2.74 4.19 -28.39
CA PRO A 44 -2.09 4.55 -27.12
C PRO A 44 -1.82 6.04 -26.97
N ASP A 45 -1.35 6.72 -28.02
CA ASP A 45 -1.09 8.16 -27.99
C ASP A 45 -2.37 8.99 -27.79
N GLN A 46 -3.46 8.58 -28.45
CA GLN A 46 -4.77 9.25 -28.28
C GLN A 46 -5.32 9.04 -26.86
N LEU A 47 -5.14 7.84 -26.29
CA LEU A 47 -5.51 7.54 -24.91
C LEU A 47 -4.68 8.32 -23.90
N TYR A 48 -3.39 8.51 -24.15
CA TYR A 48 -2.52 9.34 -23.33
C TYR A 48 -2.99 10.80 -23.31
N GLU A 49 -3.34 11.37 -24.47
CA GLU A 49 -3.87 12.74 -24.54
C GLU A 49 -5.28 12.87 -23.94
N TRP A 50 -6.08 11.81 -23.98
CA TRP A 50 -7.36 11.74 -23.28
C TRP A 50 -7.17 11.68 -21.76
N ALA A 51 -6.26 10.86 -21.26
CA ALA A 51 -5.99 10.69 -19.83
C ALA A 51 -5.60 11.99 -19.14
N LYS A 52 -4.80 12.83 -19.80
CA LYS A 52 -4.39 14.15 -19.29
C LYS A 52 -5.55 15.13 -19.07
N LYS A 53 -6.68 14.90 -19.71
CA LYS A 53 -7.87 15.76 -19.65
C LYS A 53 -8.91 15.29 -18.63
N GLN A 54 -8.64 14.15 -17.95
CA GLN A 54 -9.56 13.63 -16.94
C GLN A 54 -9.52 14.50 -15.67
N PRO A 55 -10.61 14.52 -14.88
CA PRO A 55 -10.61 15.10 -13.54
C PRO A 55 -9.47 14.54 -12.69
N PHE A 56 -8.92 15.36 -11.80
CA PHE A 56 -7.76 14.99 -10.97
C PHE A 56 -7.91 13.63 -10.29
N GLU A 57 -9.08 13.34 -9.73
CA GLU A 57 -9.38 12.09 -9.01
C GLU A 57 -9.35 10.84 -9.92
N GLN A 58 -9.59 11.02 -11.23
CA GLN A 58 -9.63 9.93 -12.23
C GLN A 58 -8.34 9.85 -13.04
N GLN A 59 -7.48 10.86 -13.00
CA GLN A 59 -6.34 11.01 -13.89
C GLN A 59 -5.33 9.88 -13.75
N ALA A 60 -5.07 9.42 -12.52
CA ALA A 60 -4.15 8.32 -12.27
C ALA A 60 -4.66 6.98 -12.86
N ILE A 61 -5.96 6.71 -12.77
CA ILE A 61 -6.59 5.52 -13.35
C ILE A 61 -6.53 5.58 -14.88
N ALA A 62 -6.88 6.74 -15.45
CA ALA A 62 -6.84 6.96 -16.90
C ALA A 62 -5.42 6.86 -17.47
N ALA A 63 -4.42 7.39 -16.75
CA ALA A 63 -3.01 7.27 -17.12
C ALA A 63 -2.54 5.81 -17.12
N ALA A 64 -2.90 5.03 -16.12
CA ALA A 64 -2.55 3.60 -16.03
C ALA A 64 -3.26 2.79 -17.14
N TYR A 65 -4.51 3.12 -17.47
CA TYR A 65 -5.23 2.52 -18.60
C TYR A 65 -4.53 2.78 -19.94
N SER A 66 -4.12 4.03 -20.16
CA SER A 66 -3.35 4.43 -21.35
C SER A 66 -1.98 3.74 -21.39
N TYR A 67 -1.31 3.63 -20.24
CA TYR A 67 -0.04 2.93 -20.12
C TYR A 67 -0.18 1.45 -20.50
N TYR A 68 -1.24 0.76 -20.06
CA TYR A 68 -1.52 -0.60 -20.49
C TYR A 68 -1.61 -0.71 -22.03
N ALA A 69 -2.40 0.16 -22.66
CA ALA A 69 -2.53 0.19 -24.12
C ALA A 69 -1.18 0.36 -24.82
N SER A 70 -0.30 1.22 -24.29
CA SER A 70 1.05 1.44 -24.80
C SER A 70 1.95 0.21 -24.65
N GLN A 71 1.94 -0.44 -23.49
CA GLN A 71 2.76 -1.63 -23.24
C GLN A 71 2.36 -2.80 -24.13
N GLN A 72 1.05 -2.98 -24.37
CA GLN A 72 0.52 -4.04 -25.22
C GLN A 72 0.48 -3.66 -26.71
N THR A 73 0.73 -2.41 -27.05
CA THR A 73 0.62 -1.86 -28.42
C THR A 73 -0.77 -2.14 -29.02
N VAL A 74 -1.83 -1.84 -28.25
CA VAL A 74 -3.22 -2.11 -28.62
C VAL A 74 -4.09 -0.86 -28.56
N ASP A 75 -5.05 -0.80 -29.48
CA ASP A 75 -6.10 0.22 -29.47
C ASP A 75 -7.20 -0.21 -28.48
N LEU A 76 -7.62 0.69 -27.60
CA LEU A 76 -8.68 0.46 -26.61
C LEU A 76 -9.81 1.50 -26.74
N PRO A 77 -11.05 1.17 -26.33
CA PRO A 77 -12.14 2.13 -26.34
C PRO A 77 -11.94 3.20 -25.26
N LEU A 78 -12.62 4.34 -25.45
CA LEU A 78 -12.78 5.29 -24.31
C LEU A 78 -13.59 4.62 -23.19
N ILE A 79 -13.21 4.97 -21.98
CA ILE A 79 -13.88 4.55 -20.76
C ILE A 79 -14.43 5.76 -20.00
N ASP A 80 -15.56 5.56 -19.34
CA ASP A 80 -16.05 6.45 -18.28
C ASP A 80 -15.64 5.85 -16.94
N ILE A 81 -15.13 6.66 -16.03
CA ILE A 81 -14.62 6.25 -14.72
C ILE A 81 -15.48 6.91 -13.65
N ASP A 82 -16.12 6.11 -12.82
CA ASP A 82 -16.73 6.55 -11.57
C ASP A 82 -15.86 6.03 -10.41
N PHE A 83 -15.32 6.93 -9.58
CA PHE A 83 -14.29 6.59 -8.62
C PHE A 83 -14.66 7.05 -7.21
N THR A 84 -14.73 6.09 -6.29
CA THR A 84 -14.88 6.33 -4.85
C THR A 84 -13.53 6.11 -4.17
N CYS A 85 -13.01 7.16 -3.52
CA CYS A 85 -11.71 7.17 -2.87
C CYS A 85 -11.86 7.20 -1.35
N ASP A 86 -11.83 6.03 -0.70
CA ASP A 86 -11.85 5.93 0.77
C ASP A 86 -10.43 5.86 1.37
N ILE A 87 -9.42 5.63 0.52
CA ILE A 87 -8.01 5.60 0.92
C ILE A 87 -7.45 7.03 0.84
N PRO A 88 -7.01 7.62 1.96
CA PRO A 88 -6.46 8.98 1.97
C PRO A 88 -5.26 9.12 1.02
N ILE A 89 -5.30 10.15 0.17
CA ILE A 89 -4.26 10.42 -0.83
C ILE A 89 -3.00 10.96 -0.13
N ALA A 90 -1.81 10.56 -0.61
CA ALA A 90 -0.50 10.99 -0.09
C ALA A 90 -0.34 10.79 1.44
N ARG A 91 -0.89 9.70 1.97
CA ARG A 91 -0.82 9.34 3.40
C ARG A 91 -0.05 8.04 3.66
N GLY A 92 0.64 7.48 2.65
CA GLY A 92 1.42 6.23 2.82
C GLY A 92 0.56 4.97 2.93
N LEU A 93 -0.66 4.99 2.38
CA LEU A 93 -1.61 3.87 2.40
C LEU A 93 -1.83 3.24 1.01
N GLY A 94 -0.90 3.44 0.09
CA GLY A 94 -0.91 2.80 -1.23
C GLY A 94 -1.96 3.33 -2.21
N SER A 95 -2.51 4.56 -2.00
CA SER A 95 -3.56 5.12 -2.87
C SER A 95 -3.11 5.23 -4.34
N SER A 96 -1.86 5.57 -4.63
CA SER A 96 -1.31 5.60 -5.99
C SER A 96 -1.35 4.22 -6.64
N ALA A 97 -0.84 3.21 -5.95
CA ALA A 97 -0.84 1.83 -6.43
C ALA A 97 -2.27 1.31 -6.70
N THR A 98 -3.27 1.69 -5.87
CA THR A 98 -4.67 1.29 -6.10
C THR A 98 -5.24 1.89 -7.38
N CYS A 99 -4.93 3.14 -7.70
CA CYS A 99 -5.33 3.78 -8.95
C CYS A 99 -4.63 3.14 -10.15
N ALA A 100 -3.33 2.88 -10.04
CA ALA A 100 -2.56 2.19 -11.09
C ALA A 100 -3.15 0.79 -11.38
N ILE A 101 -3.42 0.00 -10.35
CA ILE A 101 -4.05 -1.31 -10.47
C ILE A 101 -5.40 -1.21 -11.16
N ALA A 102 -6.25 -0.26 -10.77
CA ALA A 102 -7.58 -0.11 -11.36
C ALA A 102 -7.52 0.20 -12.87
N GLY A 103 -6.65 1.10 -13.28
CA GLY A 103 -6.48 1.47 -14.69
C GLY A 103 -5.88 0.35 -15.54
N LEU A 104 -4.82 -0.30 -15.05
CA LEU A 104 -4.17 -1.44 -15.73
C LEU A 104 -5.13 -2.62 -15.88
N MET A 105 -5.86 -2.94 -14.81
CA MET A 105 -6.84 -4.01 -14.81
C MET A 105 -8.00 -3.74 -15.78
N ALA A 106 -8.50 -2.51 -15.85
CA ALA A 106 -9.51 -2.13 -16.84
C ALA A 106 -9.01 -2.37 -18.26
N GLY A 107 -7.76 -1.96 -18.55
CA GLY A 107 -7.11 -2.19 -19.83
C GLY A 107 -6.99 -3.68 -20.17
N GLN A 108 -6.49 -4.47 -19.24
CA GLN A 108 -6.31 -5.90 -19.41
C GLN A 108 -7.66 -6.61 -19.64
N TYR A 109 -8.66 -6.30 -18.82
CA TYR A 109 -9.99 -6.91 -18.94
C TYR A 109 -10.68 -6.54 -20.26
N ILE A 110 -10.60 -5.29 -20.71
CA ILE A 110 -11.19 -4.84 -21.97
C ILE A 110 -10.48 -5.45 -23.18
N HIS A 111 -9.17 -5.67 -23.08
CA HIS A 111 -8.37 -6.28 -24.13
C HIS A 111 -8.52 -7.80 -24.20
N GLN A 112 -8.37 -8.49 -23.06
CA GLN A 112 -8.24 -9.95 -22.99
C GLN A 112 -9.49 -10.66 -22.47
N GLY A 113 -10.45 -9.94 -21.86
CA GLY A 113 -11.65 -10.51 -21.25
C GLY A 113 -11.43 -11.14 -19.86
N SER A 114 -10.22 -11.07 -19.34
CA SER A 114 -9.82 -11.64 -18.03
C SER A 114 -8.73 -10.80 -17.39
N CYS A 115 -8.46 -11.06 -16.10
CA CYS A 115 -7.35 -10.45 -15.38
C CYS A 115 -6.28 -11.50 -15.09
N ASP A 116 -5.05 -11.25 -15.55
CA ASP A 116 -3.85 -11.98 -15.17
C ASP A 116 -3.13 -11.18 -14.05
N LYS A 117 -3.13 -11.74 -12.84
CA LYS A 117 -2.54 -11.08 -11.66
C LYS A 117 -1.02 -10.95 -11.75
N GLU A 118 -0.32 -11.85 -12.42
CA GLU A 118 1.14 -11.80 -12.57
C GLU A 118 1.53 -10.67 -13.52
N GLU A 119 0.87 -10.54 -14.66
CA GLU A 119 1.06 -9.42 -15.58
C GLU A 119 0.67 -8.10 -14.94
N LEU A 120 -0.47 -8.05 -14.23
CA LEU A 120 -0.94 -6.87 -13.51
C LEU A 120 0.07 -6.41 -12.47
N LEU A 121 0.62 -7.33 -11.68
CA LEU A 121 1.65 -7.04 -10.68
C LEU A 121 2.92 -6.49 -11.31
N LYS A 122 3.37 -7.09 -12.42
CA LYS A 122 4.54 -6.60 -13.15
C LYS A 122 4.33 -5.17 -13.65
N LEU A 123 3.24 -4.91 -14.37
CA LEU A 123 2.95 -3.59 -14.91
C LEU A 123 2.77 -2.53 -13.82
N THR A 124 2.13 -2.90 -12.69
CA THR A 124 1.99 -1.99 -11.56
C THR A 124 3.35 -1.69 -10.93
N THR A 125 4.22 -2.69 -10.79
CA THR A 125 5.58 -2.51 -10.26
C THR A 125 6.42 -1.62 -11.17
N ASP A 126 6.29 -1.77 -12.49
CA ASP A 126 6.99 -0.93 -13.47
C ASP A 126 6.56 0.55 -13.35
N LEU A 127 5.28 0.81 -13.08
CA LEU A 127 4.75 2.17 -12.86
C LEU A 127 5.16 2.79 -11.52
N GLU A 128 5.08 2.02 -10.43
CA GLU A 128 5.33 2.49 -9.06
C GLU A 128 6.83 2.48 -8.68
N GLY A 129 7.63 1.67 -9.39
CA GLY A 129 9.07 1.48 -9.14
C GLY A 129 9.41 0.48 -8.03
N HIS A 130 8.41 -0.01 -7.29
CA HIS A 130 8.58 -1.02 -6.22
C HIS A 130 7.28 -1.82 -6.00
N PRO A 131 7.39 -3.12 -5.64
CA PRO A 131 6.24 -4.01 -5.54
C PRO A 131 5.51 -4.02 -4.18
N ASP A 132 6.05 -3.39 -3.15
CA ASP A 132 5.64 -3.53 -1.74
C ASP A 132 4.21 -3.04 -1.41
N ASN A 133 3.65 -2.15 -2.24
CA ASN A 133 2.24 -1.77 -2.21
C ASN A 133 1.41 -2.55 -3.24
N ALA A 134 1.91 -2.75 -4.45
CA ALA A 134 1.22 -3.45 -5.51
C ALA A 134 0.93 -4.92 -5.15
N ALA A 135 1.92 -5.61 -4.62
CA ALA A 135 1.80 -7.03 -4.29
C ALA A 135 0.70 -7.34 -3.26
N PRO A 136 0.67 -6.70 -2.06
CA PRO A 136 -0.42 -6.95 -1.12
C PRO A 136 -1.77 -6.45 -1.62
N ALA A 137 -1.84 -5.35 -2.39
CA ALA A 137 -3.10 -4.88 -2.96
C ALA A 137 -3.73 -5.90 -3.92
N ILE A 138 -2.91 -6.56 -4.75
CA ILE A 138 -3.37 -7.56 -5.73
C ILE A 138 -3.62 -8.93 -5.07
N LEU A 139 -2.70 -9.38 -4.20
CA LEU A 139 -2.70 -10.75 -3.66
C LEU A 139 -3.44 -10.89 -2.34
N GLY A 140 -3.51 -9.81 -1.55
CA GLY A 140 -4.04 -9.82 -0.18
C GLY A 140 -3.02 -10.32 0.85
N GLY A 141 -3.31 -10.04 2.14
CA GLY A 141 -2.51 -10.51 3.26
C GLY A 141 -1.17 -9.80 3.41
N LEU A 142 -0.26 -10.47 4.09
CA LEU A 142 1.13 -10.07 4.26
C LEU A 142 1.96 -10.64 3.11
N VAL A 143 2.63 -9.79 2.36
CA VAL A 143 3.39 -10.20 1.17
C VAL A 143 4.82 -9.70 1.27
N LEU A 144 5.76 -10.62 1.12
CA LEU A 144 7.16 -10.31 0.83
C LEU A 144 7.34 -10.26 -0.67
N SER A 145 7.97 -9.22 -1.17
CA SER A 145 8.18 -9.00 -2.60
C SER A 145 9.57 -8.43 -2.88
N ALA A 146 10.12 -8.75 -4.04
CA ALA A 146 11.36 -8.19 -4.53
C ALA A 146 11.26 -7.99 -6.04
N GLY A 147 11.71 -6.84 -6.53
CA GLY A 147 11.91 -6.62 -7.97
C GLY A 147 13.14 -7.37 -8.47
N ASN A 148 13.07 -7.92 -9.68
CA ASN A 148 14.22 -8.45 -10.40
C ASN A 148 14.09 -8.16 -11.91
N GLU A 149 15.10 -8.56 -12.70
CA GLU A 149 15.13 -8.31 -14.14
C GLU A 149 13.98 -8.95 -14.93
N THR A 150 13.36 -10.00 -14.40
CA THR A 150 12.25 -10.72 -15.05
C THR A 150 10.88 -10.28 -14.56
N GLY A 151 10.80 -9.43 -13.56
CA GLY A 151 9.60 -8.94 -12.89
C GLY A 151 9.61 -9.21 -11.39
N PRO A 152 8.57 -8.79 -10.65
CA PRO A 152 8.51 -8.97 -9.21
C PRO A 152 8.35 -10.45 -8.83
N VAL A 153 9.11 -10.88 -7.82
CA VAL A 153 8.90 -12.17 -7.15
C VAL A 153 8.18 -11.91 -5.84
N THR A 154 7.14 -12.68 -5.55
CA THR A 154 6.31 -12.50 -4.36
C THR A 154 6.08 -13.80 -3.61
N VAL A 155 5.91 -13.70 -2.31
CA VAL A 155 5.45 -14.79 -1.46
C VAL A 155 4.50 -14.27 -0.38
N ASN A 156 3.32 -14.89 -0.27
CA ASN A 156 2.42 -14.62 0.85
C ASN A 156 2.99 -15.25 2.12
N LEU A 157 3.09 -14.43 3.16
CA LEU A 157 3.60 -14.83 4.47
C LEU A 157 2.45 -15.06 5.45
N PRO A 158 2.61 -15.96 6.43
CA PRO A 158 1.63 -16.11 7.48
C PRO A 158 1.61 -14.87 8.37
N CYS A 159 0.38 -14.42 8.69
CA CYS A 159 0.12 -13.41 9.69
C CYS A 159 -0.90 -13.98 10.67
N HIS A 160 -0.55 -14.02 11.96
CA HIS A 160 -1.39 -14.63 12.98
C HIS A 160 -2.66 -13.81 13.21
N GLU A 161 -3.79 -14.47 13.46
CA GLU A 161 -5.11 -13.85 13.62
C GLU A 161 -5.22 -12.86 14.80
N ASN A 162 -4.34 -12.99 15.80
CA ASN A 162 -4.27 -12.05 16.93
C ASN A 162 -3.47 -10.77 16.64
N ILE A 163 -3.04 -10.55 15.40
CA ILE A 163 -2.40 -9.29 14.99
C ILE A 163 -3.47 -8.29 14.59
N HIS A 164 -3.51 -7.18 15.31
CA HIS A 164 -4.43 -6.07 15.06
C HIS A 164 -3.68 -4.84 14.56
N THR A 165 -4.27 -4.14 13.59
CA THR A 165 -3.68 -2.96 12.96
C THR A 165 -4.38 -1.68 13.39
N PHE A 166 -3.59 -0.68 13.71
CA PHE A 166 -4.00 0.68 14.04
C PHE A 166 -3.29 1.64 13.11
N LEU A 167 -4.04 2.52 12.45
CA LEU A 167 -3.50 3.56 11.58
C LEU A 167 -3.73 4.91 12.26
N MET A 168 -2.66 5.63 12.52
CA MET A 168 -2.72 7.02 12.97
C MET A 168 -2.44 7.88 11.74
N ILE A 169 -3.49 8.54 11.25
CA ILE A 169 -3.51 9.26 9.98
C ILE A 169 -3.54 10.77 10.28
N PRO A 170 -2.50 11.55 9.91
CA PRO A 170 -2.52 12.99 10.07
C PRO A 170 -3.32 13.70 8.97
N ASP A 171 -3.66 14.95 9.18
CA ASP A 171 -4.37 15.81 8.23
C ASP A 171 -3.47 16.43 7.14
N PHE A 172 -2.14 16.27 7.24
CA PHE A 172 -1.17 16.75 6.24
C PHE A 172 -0.64 15.65 5.33
N GLU A 173 -0.14 16.04 4.16
CA GLU A 173 0.41 15.16 3.12
C GLU A 173 1.93 15.08 3.18
N LEU A 174 2.47 13.92 2.75
CA LEU A 174 3.89 13.73 2.50
C LEU A 174 4.06 12.95 1.19
N SER A 175 4.79 13.53 0.26
CA SER A 175 5.04 12.86 -1.01
C SER A 175 6.11 11.76 -0.86
N THR A 176 5.97 10.69 -1.64
CA THR A 176 6.96 9.61 -1.69
C THR A 176 8.33 10.13 -2.15
N GLY A 177 8.34 11.12 -3.05
CA GLY A 177 9.57 11.75 -3.53
C GLY A 177 10.34 12.45 -2.42
N GLU A 178 9.67 13.27 -1.60
CA GLU A 178 10.29 13.92 -0.44
C GLU A 178 10.80 12.91 0.58
N ALA A 179 10.00 11.87 0.86
CA ALA A 179 10.40 10.82 1.80
C ALA A 179 11.56 9.95 1.29
N ARG A 180 11.78 9.84 -0.03
CA ARG A 180 12.95 9.16 -0.62
C ARG A 180 14.17 10.06 -0.67
N ALA A 181 14.00 11.36 -0.87
CA ALA A 181 15.11 12.32 -0.99
C ALA A 181 15.96 12.45 0.29
N VAL A 182 15.42 12.08 1.46
CA VAL A 182 16.15 12.12 2.73
C VAL A 182 16.94 10.85 3.04
N LEU A 183 16.81 9.80 2.21
CA LEU A 183 17.48 8.52 2.44
C LEU A 183 18.97 8.62 2.06
N PRO A 184 19.86 8.02 2.85
CA PRO A 184 21.28 7.98 2.51
C PRO A 184 21.53 6.95 1.40
N GLU A 185 22.56 7.20 0.59
CA GLU A 185 23.02 6.25 -0.41
C GLU A 185 23.67 5.00 0.21
N PHE A 186 24.29 5.13 1.38
CA PHE A 186 25.00 4.07 2.08
C PHE A 186 24.63 4.02 3.55
N ILE A 187 24.61 2.81 4.12
CA ILE A 187 24.47 2.59 5.56
C ILE A 187 25.68 1.82 6.09
N PRO A 188 26.04 2.00 7.37
CA PRO A 188 27.11 1.21 7.98
C PRO A 188 26.79 -0.29 7.99
N HIS A 189 27.76 -1.13 7.64
CA HIS A 189 27.61 -2.59 7.64
C HIS A 189 27.03 -3.15 8.95
N ARG A 190 27.39 -2.56 10.10
CA ARG A 190 26.83 -2.93 11.41
C ARG A 190 25.32 -2.71 11.48
N GLU A 191 24.80 -1.65 10.85
CA GLU A 191 23.37 -1.35 10.81
C GLU A 191 22.64 -2.31 9.87
N ALA A 192 23.24 -2.68 8.75
CA ALA A 192 22.69 -3.71 7.87
C ALA A 192 22.51 -5.06 8.60
N VAL A 193 23.48 -5.47 9.42
CA VAL A 193 23.34 -6.70 10.25
C VAL A 193 22.20 -6.61 11.24
N LYS A 194 22.03 -5.45 11.90
CA LYS A 194 20.90 -5.23 12.81
C LYS A 194 19.56 -5.22 12.07
N GLN A 195 19.51 -4.63 10.88
CA GLN A 195 18.32 -4.64 10.01
C GLN A 195 17.87 -6.06 9.69
N LEU A 196 18.81 -6.94 9.28
CA LEU A 196 18.50 -8.34 8.98
C LEU A 196 17.94 -9.08 10.21
N ALA A 197 18.50 -8.84 11.39
CA ALA A 197 17.99 -9.43 12.63
C ALA A 197 16.58 -8.92 12.98
N ALA A 198 16.36 -7.60 12.91
CA ALA A 198 15.06 -6.98 13.17
C ALA A 198 14.01 -7.51 12.20
N PHE A 199 14.32 -7.58 10.91
CA PHE A 199 13.43 -8.13 9.88
C PHE A 199 13.05 -9.59 10.18
N GLY A 200 14.03 -10.43 10.52
CA GLY A 200 13.77 -11.82 10.91
C GLY A 200 12.87 -11.94 12.14
N PHE A 201 13.07 -11.11 13.19
CA PHE A 201 12.19 -11.05 14.36
C PHE A 201 10.78 -10.58 14.03
N LEU A 202 10.64 -9.56 13.18
CA LEU A 202 9.33 -9.08 12.72
C LEU A 202 8.56 -10.19 12.04
N LEU A 203 9.15 -10.89 11.06
CA LEU A 203 8.48 -11.97 10.34
C LEU A 203 8.04 -13.10 11.26
N GLN A 204 8.91 -13.53 12.19
CA GLN A 204 8.55 -14.56 13.17
C GLN A 204 7.50 -14.08 14.17
N GLY A 205 7.55 -12.81 14.56
CA GLY A 205 6.55 -12.19 15.42
C GLY A 205 5.16 -12.14 14.79
N LEU A 206 5.09 -11.73 13.51
CA LEU A 206 3.84 -11.72 12.73
C LEU A 206 3.26 -13.12 12.54
N ALA A 207 4.11 -14.09 12.19
CA ALA A 207 3.68 -15.48 11.95
C ALA A 207 3.16 -16.17 13.22
N ARG A 208 3.71 -15.84 14.40
CA ARG A 208 3.38 -16.48 15.67
C ARG A 208 2.44 -15.67 16.55
N GLY A 209 2.12 -14.44 16.18
CA GLY A 209 1.39 -13.51 17.03
C GLY A 209 2.12 -13.19 18.34
N SER A 210 3.46 -13.11 18.31
CA SER A 210 4.28 -12.95 19.50
C SER A 210 4.66 -11.50 19.75
N HIS A 211 4.11 -10.92 20.83
CA HIS A 211 4.45 -9.55 21.26
C HIS A 211 5.96 -9.36 21.44
N ASP A 212 6.65 -10.29 22.09
CA ASP A 212 8.08 -10.17 22.40
C ASP A 212 8.95 -10.17 21.13
N LEU A 213 8.65 -11.05 20.16
CA LEU A 213 9.36 -11.08 18.89
C LEU A 213 9.10 -9.81 18.07
N LEU A 214 7.86 -9.33 18.05
CA LEU A 214 7.49 -8.08 17.38
C LEU A 214 8.23 -6.89 17.99
N ARG A 215 8.35 -6.82 19.32
CA ARG A 215 9.13 -5.78 20.02
C ARG A 215 10.61 -5.81 19.62
N GLN A 216 11.20 -6.98 19.45
CA GLN A 216 12.57 -7.13 18.93
C GLN A 216 12.69 -6.72 17.45
N GLY A 217 11.63 -6.96 16.67
CA GLY A 217 11.53 -6.54 15.27
C GLY A 217 11.15 -5.07 15.05
N ASN A 218 10.81 -4.32 16.13
CA ASN A 218 10.41 -2.90 16.01
C ASN A 218 11.62 -1.96 15.93
N LEU A 219 12.56 -2.27 15.05
CA LEU A 219 13.78 -1.50 14.80
C LEU A 219 13.97 -1.36 13.30
N ASP A 220 14.31 -0.16 12.86
CA ASP A 220 14.66 0.10 11.47
C ASP A 220 15.91 0.96 11.39
N PHE A 221 16.76 0.67 10.40
CA PHE A 221 18.04 1.36 10.13
C PHE A 221 18.13 1.87 8.71
N LEU A 222 17.10 1.59 7.85
CA LEU A 222 17.11 1.92 6.43
C LEU A 222 16.35 3.20 6.10
N HIS A 223 15.19 3.44 6.70
CA HIS A 223 14.34 4.55 6.28
C HIS A 223 13.77 5.40 7.42
N GLU A 224 13.27 4.81 8.51
CA GLU A 224 12.64 5.57 9.60
C GLU A 224 13.56 6.60 10.26
N PRO A 225 14.85 6.30 10.55
CA PRO A 225 15.76 7.26 11.17
C PRO A 225 15.92 8.55 10.37
N TYR A 226 15.73 8.48 9.06
CA TYR A 226 15.86 9.60 8.13
C TYR A 226 14.51 10.28 7.88
N ARG A 227 13.44 9.50 7.65
CA ARG A 227 12.09 10.01 7.36
C ARG A 227 11.42 10.68 8.56
N ARG A 228 11.71 10.25 9.80
CA ARG A 228 11.11 10.82 11.01
C ARG A 228 11.36 12.32 11.18
N GLN A 229 12.44 12.87 10.60
CA GLN A 229 12.68 14.30 10.62
C GLN A 229 11.66 15.12 9.81
N LEU A 230 10.92 14.46 8.89
CA LEU A 230 9.82 15.06 8.14
C LEU A 230 8.50 15.04 8.93
N LEU A 231 8.46 14.33 10.08
CA LEU A 231 7.31 14.20 10.97
C LEU A 231 7.69 14.60 12.40
N PRO A 232 7.54 15.87 12.78
CA PRO A 232 8.01 16.36 14.08
C PRO A 232 7.50 15.60 15.30
N GLU A 233 6.29 15.03 15.20
CA GLU A 233 5.61 14.33 16.31
C GLU A 233 5.90 12.82 16.34
N TYR A 234 6.60 12.28 15.33
CA TYR A 234 6.81 10.85 15.16
C TYR A 234 7.37 10.15 16.40
N ASP A 235 8.49 10.63 16.92
CA ASP A 235 9.15 10.01 18.08
C ASP A 235 8.27 10.04 19.34
N THR A 236 7.49 11.10 19.52
CA THR A 236 6.55 11.24 20.63
C THR A 236 5.39 10.25 20.49
N ILE A 237 4.77 10.18 19.31
CA ILE A 237 3.68 9.25 19.02
C ILE A 237 4.19 7.80 19.14
N LYS A 238 5.33 7.47 18.51
CA LYS A 238 5.93 6.13 18.60
C LYS A 238 6.13 5.69 20.04
N LYS A 239 6.73 6.54 20.88
CA LYS A 239 6.94 6.23 22.30
C LYS A 239 5.62 5.97 23.02
N ARG A 240 4.64 6.86 22.88
CA ARG A 240 3.34 6.73 23.57
C ARG A 240 2.59 5.46 23.16
N LEU A 241 2.58 5.12 21.86
CA LEU A 241 1.92 3.92 21.38
C LEU A 241 2.58 2.63 21.88
N LEU A 242 3.92 2.62 21.96
CA LEU A 242 4.66 1.52 22.56
C LEU A 242 4.38 1.40 24.06
N ASP A 243 4.25 2.53 24.78
CA ASP A 243 3.90 2.56 26.21
C ASP A 243 2.44 2.11 26.42
N CYS A 244 1.53 2.37 25.49
CA CYS A 244 0.14 1.88 25.52
C CYS A 244 0.02 0.37 25.26
N GLY A 245 1.06 -0.29 24.72
CA GLY A 245 1.05 -1.74 24.48
C GLY A 245 1.16 -2.17 23.03
N CYS A 246 1.28 -1.26 22.05
CA CYS A 246 1.59 -1.64 20.68
C CYS A 246 2.90 -2.43 20.64
N SER A 247 2.90 -3.51 19.85
CA SER A 247 4.08 -4.39 19.69
C SER A 247 5.08 -3.80 18.67
N VAL A 248 4.56 -3.21 17.58
CA VAL A 248 5.33 -2.49 16.56
C VAL A 248 4.70 -1.11 16.35
N VAL A 249 5.54 -0.10 16.16
CA VAL A 249 5.11 1.23 15.70
C VAL A 249 6.09 1.69 14.64
N SER A 250 5.61 1.89 13.42
CA SER A 250 6.43 2.22 12.26
C SER A 250 5.73 3.20 11.33
N LEU A 251 6.45 3.76 10.37
CA LEU A 251 5.83 4.48 9.25
C LEU A 251 5.09 3.51 8.33
N SER A 252 3.92 3.90 7.87
CA SER A 252 3.22 3.21 6.77
C SER A 252 3.76 3.71 5.44
N GLY A 253 4.44 2.86 4.70
CA GLY A 253 5.07 3.23 3.43
C GLY A 253 6.07 4.38 3.59
N ALA A 254 5.83 5.45 2.84
CA ALA A 254 6.62 6.69 2.95
C ALA A 254 6.23 7.56 4.17
N GLY A 255 5.11 7.28 4.80
CA GLY A 255 4.41 8.14 5.76
C GLY A 255 3.41 9.06 5.03
N PRO A 256 2.81 10.05 5.72
CA PRO A 256 2.99 10.38 7.13
C PRO A 256 2.20 9.48 8.11
N THR A 257 1.32 8.60 7.62
CA THR A 257 0.60 7.66 8.49
C THR A 257 1.57 6.82 9.32
N ILE A 258 1.26 6.66 10.59
CA ILE A 258 1.96 5.76 11.50
C ILE A 258 1.13 4.48 11.66
N LEU A 259 1.77 3.33 11.46
CA LEU A 259 1.22 2.02 11.71
C LEU A 259 1.54 1.59 13.14
N GLY A 260 0.53 1.15 13.88
CA GLY A 260 0.67 0.40 15.12
C GLY A 260 0.22 -1.05 14.92
N LEU A 261 1.04 -2.02 15.30
CA LEU A 261 0.63 -3.43 15.39
C LEU A 261 0.53 -3.84 16.85
N PHE A 262 -0.56 -4.53 17.18
CA PHE A 262 -0.80 -5.09 18.49
C PHE A 262 -1.00 -6.61 18.38
N ALA A 263 -0.30 -7.36 19.18
CA ALA A 263 -0.45 -8.81 19.31
C ALA A 263 -1.21 -9.14 20.60
N GLY A 264 -2.46 -9.55 20.48
CA GLY A 264 -3.34 -9.87 21.60
C GLY A 264 -4.73 -10.27 21.13
N SER A 265 -5.69 -10.38 22.04
CA SER A 265 -7.08 -10.66 21.69
C SER A 265 -7.78 -9.45 21.08
N ALA A 266 -8.91 -9.67 20.42
CA ALA A 266 -9.74 -8.59 19.86
C ALA A 266 -10.26 -7.64 20.95
N ASP A 267 -10.63 -8.18 22.12
CA ASP A 267 -11.12 -7.40 23.26
C ASP A 267 -10.02 -6.50 23.84
N GLU A 268 -8.77 -6.99 23.93
CA GLU A 268 -7.62 -6.17 24.34
C GLU A 268 -7.33 -5.07 23.32
N ALA A 269 -7.43 -5.37 22.04
CA ALA A 269 -7.27 -4.36 20.97
C ALA A 269 -8.39 -3.30 21.02
N ASP A 270 -9.64 -3.67 21.36
CA ASP A 270 -10.74 -2.72 21.56
C ASP A 270 -10.52 -1.81 22.77
N GLN A 271 -9.90 -2.33 23.84
CA GLN A 271 -9.52 -1.54 25.01
C GLN A 271 -8.33 -0.61 24.74
N LEU A 272 -7.43 -0.98 23.83
CA LEU A 272 -6.27 -0.20 23.45
C LEU A 272 -6.64 1.03 22.62
N ALA A 273 -7.61 0.94 21.72
CA ALA A 273 -7.99 2.02 20.81
C ALA A 273 -8.28 3.37 21.50
N PRO A 274 -9.12 3.45 22.58
CA PRO A 274 -9.37 4.71 23.28
C PRO A 274 -8.13 5.26 24.01
N LEU A 275 -7.18 4.40 24.40
CA LEU A 275 -5.92 4.84 25.00
C LEU A 275 -5.05 5.50 23.94
N ILE A 276 -4.95 4.92 22.75
CA ILE A 276 -4.21 5.52 21.63
C ILE A 276 -4.79 6.90 21.27
N VAL A 277 -6.13 7.01 21.13
CA VAL A 277 -6.78 8.29 20.79
C VAL A 277 -6.41 9.42 21.74
N ARG A 278 -6.30 9.13 23.05
CA ARG A 278 -5.93 10.14 24.05
C ARG A 278 -4.49 10.66 23.91
N GLU A 279 -3.63 9.84 23.29
CA GLU A 279 -2.21 10.14 23.12
C GLU A 279 -1.90 10.80 21.77
N LEU A 280 -2.86 10.85 20.85
CA LEU A 280 -2.68 11.48 19.54
C LEU A 280 -2.77 13.01 19.65
N PRO A 281 -1.90 13.72 18.92
CA PRO A 281 -2.01 15.18 18.77
C PRO A 281 -3.26 15.59 17.99
N SER A 282 -3.61 16.89 18.06
CA SER A 282 -4.65 17.48 17.21
C SER A 282 -4.29 17.30 15.74
N GLY A 283 -5.27 17.01 14.88
CA GLY A 283 -5.07 16.75 13.46
C GLY A 283 -4.70 15.30 13.11
N TRP A 284 -4.68 14.41 14.11
CA TRP A 284 -4.48 12.98 13.89
C TRP A 284 -5.76 12.18 14.14
N GLU A 285 -6.08 11.26 13.24
CA GLU A 285 -7.22 10.33 13.33
C GLU A 285 -6.71 8.91 13.57
N LEU A 286 -7.37 8.18 14.48
CA LEU A 286 -7.16 6.74 14.64
C LEU A 286 -8.16 5.96 13.80
N LYS A 287 -7.68 5.06 12.95
CA LYS A 287 -8.50 4.00 12.34
C LYS A 287 -7.97 2.63 12.76
N ARG A 288 -8.81 1.80 13.40
CA ARG A 288 -8.55 0.37 13.54
C ARG A 288 -9.06 -0.33 12.30
N VAL A 289 -8.20 -1.08 11.62
CA VAL A 289 -8.49 -1.68 10.31
C VAL A 289 -8.18 -3.16 10.35
N GLN A 290 -9.00 -3.98 9.70
CA GLN A 290 -8.75 -5.41 9.53
C GLN A 290 -7.69 -5.66 8.45
N ILE A 291 -6.98 -6.77 8.55
CA ILE A 291 -6.10 -7.25 7.48
C ILE A 291 -6.98 -7.82 6.36
N ASN A 292 -6.78 -7.34 5.14
CA ASN A 292 -7.48 -7.86 3.97
C ASN A 292 -6.74 -9.07 3.39
N HIS A 293 -7.31 -10.25 3.49
CA HIS A 293 -6.71 -11.49 2.99
C HIS A 293 -7.05 -11.80 1.53
N SER A 294 -7.99 -11.08 0.94
CA SER A 294 -8.51 -11.39 -0.41
C SER A 294 -7.80 -10.64 -1.54
N GLY A 295 -7.20 -9.49 -1.23
CA GLY A 295 -6.63 -8.58 -2.23
C GLY A 295 -7.68 -7.98 -3.16
N LEU A 296 -7.26 -7.72 -4.37
CA LEU A 296 -8.06 -7.18 -5.46
C LEU A 296 -9.31 -8.00 -5.75
N ARG A 297 -10.47 -7.33 -5.87
CA ARG A 297 -11.75 -7.92 -6.25
C ARG A 297 -12.30 -7.23 -7.49
N GLN A 298 -13.03 -8.00 -8.33
CA GLN A 298 -13.69 -7.48 -9.52
C GLN A 298 -15.09 -8.05 -9.67
N PHE A 299 -15.99 -7.24 -10.22
CA PHE A 299 -17.36 -7.63 -10.53
C PHE A 299 -17.73 -7.09 -11.92
N CYS A 300 -18.34 -7.95 -12.78
CA CYS A 300 -18.74 -7.59 -14.13
C CYS A 300 -20.27 -7.53 -14.20
N PHE A 301 -20.84 -6.51 -14.86
CA PHE A 301 -22.28 -6.26 -15.00
C PHE A 301 -22.68 -5.98 -16.45
#